data_2fc7e3c5f8048239bed1b3b9e7800c94
#
_entry.id   2fc7e3c5f8048239bed1b3b9e7800c94
#
_cell.length_a   1.000
_cell.length_b   1.000
_cell.length_c   1.000
_cell.angle_alpha   90.00
_cell.angle_beta   90.00
_cell.angle_gamma   90.00
#
_symmetry.space_group_name_H-M   'P 1'
#
loop_
_entity.id
_entity.type
_entity.pdbx_description
1 polymer ?
#
loop_
_entity_poly.entity_id
_entity_poly.type
_entity_poly.pdbx_seq_one_letter_code
_entity_poly.pdbx_strand_id
1 'polypeptide(L)'
;MLNGRCTVTSLTMHTLLPISNAANRERGSATVTALIVVGVAAVLLAGLMWRQQIQIRTLENARDQVQAQWLQRAAIDFARLVLVEDQRNSQIDHLGEAWALPLADGKVADFLKNTDVPDEIAAVTLQGQLIDAQSQFNLANLWDKSFKTINPPGVQEYGRLLDALGLDKNLAQQTAQGVLQLDMPIYDLEGLLKLPSYSPAILEQIRPFVTILPVLTTVNVNTASAEVLMAAIPGLSRSAAGAFVQQRAATPLKSADEITTLLNKMGASQGITLDASLVDVRSQFWLARSEIRMGRGLFVSSALIQRSQNPLPSGNFTQVIWSKTGKVLAD
;
A
#
# COMPACT_ATOMS: atom_id res chain seq x y z
N MET A 1 82.79 -84.62 46.07
CA MET A 1 82.61 -85.90 45.40
C MET A 1 81.94 -85.66 44.07
N LEU A 2 82.59 -86.00 43.02
CA LEU A 2 82.19 -86.48 41.72
C LEU A 2 81.35 -85.55 40.77
N ASN A 3 82.06 -85.15 39.76
CA ASN A 3 82.01 -85.63 38.37
C ASN A 3 80.69 -85.24 37.65
N GLY A 4 80.66 -84.69 36.56
CA GLY A 4 81.46 -84.84 35.36
C GLY A 4 80.76 -84.29 34.12
N ARG A 5 81.61 -84.02 33.24
CA ARG A 5 81.45 -84.09 31.77
C ARG A 5 80.73 -83.01 30.97
N CYS A 6 81.56 -82.39 30.14
CA CYS A 6 81.27 -81.74 28.89
C CYS A 6 80.39 -82.55 27.92
N THR A 7 79.59 -81.83 27.19
CA THR A 7 79.36 -82.20 25.77
C THR A 7 79.13 -80.91 24.96
N VAL A 8 79.93 -80.77 23.94
CA VAL A 8 79.85 -79.81 22.84
C VAL A 8 78.77 -80.27 21.92
N THR A 9 77.79 -79.35 21.51
CA THR A 9 77.00 -79.62 20.31
C THR A 9 76.69 -78.29 19.55
N SER A 10 77.32 -78.24 18.43
CA SER A 10 77.03 -77.66 17.11
C SER A 10 76.23 -76.39 17.00
N LEU A 11 76.89 -75.37 16.37
CA LEU A 11 76.27 -74.21 15.69
C LEU A 11 75.22 -74.66 14.66
N THR A 12 74.05 -74.11 14.75
CA THR A 12 73.12 -73.98 13.60
C THR A 12 73.01 -72.49 13.22
N MET A 13 73.42 -72.24 12.02
CA MET A 13 73.42 -70.98 11.31
C MET A 13 71.94 -70.67 10.92
N HIS A 14 71.28 -69.73 11.59
CA HIS A 14 69.96 -69.23 11.18
C HIS A 14 70.17 -68.13 10.11
N THR A 15 69.76 -68.44 8.93
CA THR A 15 69.61 -67.54 7.80
C THR A 15 68.67 -66.36 8.17
N LEU A 16 69.20 -65.19 8.17
CA LEU A 16 68.47 -63.94 8.26
C LEU A 16 67.66 -63.75 6.96
N LEU A 17 66.31 -63.83 7.05
CA LEU A 17 65.40 -63.41 6.01
C LEU A 17 65.44 -61.89 5.86
N PRO A 18 65.39 -61.30 4.66
CA PRO A 18 65.41 -59.88 4.48
C PRO A 18 64.09 -59.31 4.98
N ILE A 19 64.20 -58.36 5.92
CA ILE A 19 63.07 -57.52 6.34
C ILE A 19 62.66 -56.67 5.13
N SER A 20 61.58 -57.09 4.51
CA SER A 20 60.93 -56.34 3.44
C SER A 20 60.52 -54.93 3.95
N ASN A 21 61.10 -53.90 3.38
CA ASN A 21 60.76 -52.50 3.61
C ASN A 21 59.36 -52.21 3.13
N ALA A 22 58.31 -52.58 3.94
CA ALA A 22 56.92 -52.20 3.73
C ALA A 22 56.60 -50.76 4.15
N ALA A 23 57.60 -49.99 4.63
CA ALA A 23 57.43 -48.64 5.20
C ALA A 23 57.20 -47.55 4.15
N ASN A 24 57.35 -47.78 2.86
CA ASN A 24 57.23 -46.74 1.82
C ASN A 24 55.89 -46.67 1.09
N ARG A 25 54.94 -47.59 1.38
CA ARG A 25 53.61 -47.54 0.75
C ARG A 25 52.55 -46.79 1.56
N GLU A 26 52.80 -46.52 2.84
CA GLU A 26 51.81 -45.84 3.70
C GLU A 26 51.89 -44.32 3.67
N ARG A 27 53.01 -43.72 3.24
CA ARG A 27 53.18 -42.26 3.20
C ARG A 27 52.29 -41.57 2.15
N GLY A 28 51.93 -42.23 1.05
CA GLY A 28 51.07 -41.69 0.01
C GLY A 28 49.56 -41.74 0.39
N SER A 29 49.13 -42.73 1.18
CA SER A 29 47.73 -42.85 1.59
C SER A 29 47.35 -41.81 2.65
N ALA A 30 48.28 -41.50 3.58
CA ALA A 30 48.03 -40.48 4.61
C ALA A 30 47.86 -39.05 4.06
N THR A 31 48.61 -38.69 3.01
CA THR A 31 48.45 -37.38 2.35
C THR A 31 47.15 -37.29 1.57
N VAL A 32 46.71 -38.36 0.89
CA VAL A 32 45.45 -38.39 0.18
C VAL A 32 44.27 -38.33 1.15
N THR A 33 44.29 -39.07 2.25
CA THR A 33 43.26 -38.99 3.30
C THR A 33 43.22 -37.61 3.96
N ALA A 34 44.37 -37.00 4.27
CA ALA A 34 44.40 -35.64 4.77
C ALA A 34 43.82 -34.63 3.80
N LEU A 35 44.09 -34.73 2.49
CA LEU A 35 43.49 -33.87 1.45
C LEU A 35 41.98 -34.06 1.35
N ILE A 36 41.49 -35.29 1.42
CA ILE A 36 40.07 -35.59 1.44
C ILE A 36 39.37 -34.96 2.67
N VAL A 37 39.96 -35.14 3.85
CA VAL A 37 39.42 -34.56 5.08
C VAL A 37 39.38 -33.03 5.01
N VAL A 38 40.45 -32.39 4.54
CA VAL A 38 40.49 -30.94 4.34
C VAL A 38 39.46 -30.51 3.29
N GLY A 39 39.32 -31.23 2.18
CA GLY A 39 38.32 -30.96 1.15
C GLY A 39 36.89 -31.05 1.69
N VAL A 40 36.56 -32.11 2.43
CA VAL A 40 35.26 -32.27 3.07
C VAL A 40 35.02 -31.17 4.11
N ALA A 41 36.00 -30.85 4.96
CA ALA A 41 35.88 -29.76 5.91
C ALA A 41 35.67 -28.42 5.24
N ALA A 42 36.35 -28.12 4.14
CA ALA A 42 36.14 -26.89 3.37
C ALA A 42 34.73 -26.78 2.79
N VAL A 43 34.19 -27.88 2.24
CA VAL A 43 32.78 -27.92 1.72
C VAL A 43 31.78 -27.72 2.86
N LEU A 44 31.96 -28.35 4.01
CA LEU A 44 31.12 -28.19 5.16
C LEU A 44 31.13 -26.75 5.71
N LEU A 45 32.32 -26.15 5.81
CA LEU A 45 32.48 -24.75 6.23
C LEU A 45 31.82 -23.79 5.23
N ALA A 46 32.02 -24.01 3.93
CA ALA A 46 31.33 -23.21 2.89
C ALA A 46 29.82 -23.33 3.00
N GLY A 47 29.29 -24.53 3.24
CA GLY A 47 27.87 -24.77 3.45
C GLY A 47 27.32 -24.08 4.70
N LEU A 48 28.07 -24.06 5.79
CA LEU A 48 27.72 -23.35 7.03
C LEU A 48 27.71 -21.84 6.82
N MET A 49 28.74 -21.29 6.17
CA MET A 49 28.82 -19.86 5.84
C MET A 49 27.65 -19.42 4.94
N TRP A 50 27.30 -20.23 3.95
CA TRP A 50 26.13 -19.97 3.10
C TRP A 50 24.83 -19.92 3.91
N ARG A 51 24.61 -20.88 4.82
CA ARG A 51 23.45 -20.89 5.71
C ARG A 51 23.40 -19.68 6.64
N GLN A 52 24.53 -19.29 7.22
CA GLN A 52 24.62 -18.10 8.06
C GLN A 52 24.27 -16.84 7.27
N GLN A 53 24.75 -16.70 6.05
CA GLN A 53 24.45 -15.54 5.20
C GLN A 53 22.96 -15.43 4.86
N ILE A 54 22.29 -16.57 4.59
CA ILE A 54 20.84 -16.59 4.39
C ILE A 54 20.10 -16.17 5.67
N GLN A 55 20.52 -16.70 6.83
CA GLN A 55 19.89 -16.36 8.11
C GLN A 55 20.02 -14.88 8.46
N ILE A 56 21.22 -14.28 8.23
CA ILE A 56 21.44 -12.85 8.44
C ILE A 56 20.50 -12.04 7.56
N ARG A 57 20.43 -12.33 6.26
CA ARG A 57 19.50 -11.64 5.33
C ARG A 57 18.05 -11.79 5.70
N THR A 58 17.66 -12.97 6.20
CA THR A 58 16.27 -13.19 6.66
C THR A 58 15.95 -12.33 7.88
N LEU A 59 16.90 -12.23 8.81
CA LEU A 59 16.75 -11.40 10.01
C LEU A 59 16.71 -9.90 9.68
N GLU A 60 17.61 -9.44 8.78
CA GLU A 60 17.60 -8.06 8.26
C GLU A 60 16.25 -7.73 7.62
N ASN A 61 15.76 -8.58 6.71
CA ASN A 61 14.47 -8.39 6.07
C ASN A 61 13.29 -8.36 7.07
N ALA A 62 13.35 -9.21 8.10
CA ALA A 62 12.31 -9.22 9.14
C ALA A 62 12.34 -7.94 9.99
N ARG A 63 13.54 -7.45 10.34
CA ARG A 63 13.74 -6.18 11.04
C ARG A 63 13.22 -5.01 10.22
N ASP A 64 13.60 -4.93 8.93
CA ASP A 64 13.16 -3.90 8.01
C ASP A 64 11.64 -3.88 7.88
N GLN A 65 11.02 -5.06 7.82
CA GLN A 65 9.55 -5.16 7.74
C GLN A 65 8.87 -4.59 8.99
N VAL A 66 9.38 -4.89 10.19
CA VAL A 66 8.83 -4.36 11.45
C VAL A 66 9.03 -2.84 11.52
N GLN A 67 10.22 -2.35 11.17
CA GLN A 67 10.50 -0.91 11.16
C GLN A 67 9.60 -0.17 10.16
N ALA A 68 9.43 -0.73 8.95
CA ALA A 68 8.54 -0.17 7.94
C ALA A 68 7.08 -0.11 8.43
N GLN A 69 6.59 -1.12 9.14
CA GLN A 69 5.24 -1.10 9.71
C GLN A 69 5.05 0.03 10.70
N TRP A 70 6.04 0.30 11.55
CA TRP A 70 5.99 1.44 12.49
C TRP A 70 5.98 2.78 11.77
N LEU A 71 6.81 2.92 10.73
CA LEU A 71 6.85 4.14 9.91
C LEU A 71 5.56 4.34 9.12
N GLN A 72 4.97 3.27 8.56
CA GLN A 72 3.66 3.32 7.90
C GLN A 72 2.57 3.79 8.86
N ARG A 73 2.58 3.27 10.09
CA ARG A 73 1.64 3.71 11.13
C ARG A 73 1.84 5.17 11.49
N ALA A 74 3.09 5.60 11.68
CA ALA A 74 3.43 7.00 11.96
C ALA A 74 2.98 7.93 10.81
N ALA A 75 3.12 7.51 9.55
CA ALA A 75 2.64 8.27 8.39
C ALA A 75 1.11 8.44 8.41
N ILE A 76 0.36 7.39 8.77
CA ILE A 76 -1.11 7.47 8.91
C ILE A 76 -1.49 8.40 10.07
N ASP A 77 -0.82 8.31 11.21
CA ASP A 77 -1.11 9.17 12.36
C ASP A 77 -0.75 10.63 12.08
N PHE A 78 0.32 10.88 11.32
CA PHE A 78 0.65 12.22 10.81
C PHE A 78 -0.43 12.75 9.86
N ALA A 79 -0.92 11.94 8.92
CA ALA A 79 -2.03 12.30 8.03
C ALA A 79 -3.29 12.70 8.84
N ARG A 80 -3.60 11.94 9.89
CA ARG A 80 -4.73 12.27 10.81
C ARG A 80 -4.53 13.61 11.52
N LEU A 81 -3.31 13.89 11.96
CA LEU A 81 -2.97 15.18 12.59
C LEU A 81 -3.17 16.34 11.63
N VAL A 82 -2.68 16.21 10.39
CA VAL A 82 -2.87 17.22 9.33
C VAL A 82 -4.35 17.50 9.10
N LEU A 83 -5.19 16.45 9.00
CA LEU A 83 -6.64 16.60 8.81
C LEU A 83 -7.36 17.25 9.99
N VAL A 84 -6.90 17.00 11.22
CA VAL A 84 -7.46 17.65 12.43
C VAL A 84 -7.09 19.12 12.47
N GLU A 85 -5.83 19.46 12.13
CA GLU A 85 -5.38 20.85 12.13
C GLU A 85 -6.06 21.64 11.03
N ASP A 86 -6.23 21.06 9.84
CA ASP A 86 -6.97 21.63 8.73
C ASP A 86 -8.41 21.98 9.13
N GLN A 87 -9.13 21.07 9.78
CA GLN A 87 -10.49 21.30 10.26
C GLN A 87 -10.61 22.46 11.25
N ARG A 88 -9.54 22.75 12.02
CA ARG A 88 -9.53 23.89 12.96
C ARG A 88 -9.39 25.22 12.24
N ASN A 89 -8.75 25.20 11.08
CA ASN A 89 -8.38 26.40 10.32
C ASN A 89 -9.35 26.68 9.17
N SER A 90 -10.02 25.66 8.63
CA SER A 90 -10.92 25.76 7.47
C SER A 90 -12.27 25.10 7.73
N GLN A 91 -13.32 25.68 7.13
CA GLN A 91 -14.69 25.11 7.12
C GLN A 91 -15.02 24.44 5.78
N ILE A 92 -14.10 24.47 4.83
CA ILE A 92 -14.22 23.89 3.50
C ILE A 92 -12.99 23.07 3.18
N ASP A 93 -13.10 22.13 2.27
CA ASP A 93 -11.95 21.33 1.83
C ASP A 93 -11.68 21.59 0.35
N HIS A 94 -10.44 22.01 0.01
CA HIS A 94 -10.06 22.32 -1.37
C HIS A 94 -8.58 22.00 -1.65
N LEU A 95 -8.22 21.88 -2.94
CA LEU A 95 -6.88 21.46 -3.36
C LEU A 95 -5.75 22.48 -3.08
N GLY A 96 -6.06 23.68 -2.60
CA GLY A 96 -5.07 24.69 -2.18
C GLY A 96 -4.66 24.58 -0.71
N GLU A 97 -5.21 23.64 0.06
CA GLU A 97 -4.90 23.44 1.48
C GLU A 97 -3.66 22.58 1.70
N ALA A 98 -3.11 22.66 2.91
CA ALA A 98 -1.87 21.95 3.26
C ALA A 98 -1.97 20.43 3.12
N TRP A 99 -3.13 19.86 3.38
CA TRP A 99 -3.35 18.41 3.24
C TRP A 99 -3.25 17.92 1.79
N ALA A 100 -3.58 18.79 0.80
CA ALA A 100 -3.54 18.43 -0.62
C ALA A 100 -2.13 18.45 -1.21
N LEU A 101 -1.18 19.06 -0.51
CA LEU A 101 0.22 19.06 -0.92
C LEU A 101 0.82 17.68 -0.68
N PRO A 102 1.38 17.01 -1.69
CA PRO A 102 2.07 15.76 -1.48
C PRO A 102 3.26 15.97 -0.54
N LEU A 103 3.42 15.09 0.41
CA LEU A 103 4.64 15.03 1.20
C LEU A 103 5.77 14.63 0.24
N ALA A 104 6.66 15.59 -0.05
CA ALA A 104 7.77 15.39 -0.97
C ALA A 104 8.65 14.22 -0.50
N ASP A 105 9.34 13.59 -1.46
CA ASP A 105 10.35 12.56 -1.18
C ASP A 105 11.43 13.14 -0.25
N GLY A 106 11.25 12.95 1.04
CA GLY A 106 12.10 13.47 2.09
C GLY A 106 12.67 12.36 2.95
N LYS A 107 13.87 12.57 3.49
CA LYS A 107 14.42 11.66 4.49
C LYS A 107 13.62 11.79 5.78
N VAL A 108 13.37 10.66 6.45
CA VAL A 108 12.69 10.65 7.75
C VAL A 108 13.41 11.56 8.76
N ALA A 109 14.73 11.69 8.69
CA ALA A 109 15.52 12.60 9.51
C ALA A 109 15.12 14.08 9.34
N ASP A 110 14.66 14.50 8.15
CA ASP A 110 14.26 15.89 7.87
C ASP A 110 12.95 16.25 8.61
N PHE A 111 12.12 15.25 8.88
CA PHE A 111 10.86 15.39 9.64
C PHE A 111 11.07 15.32 11.15
N LEU A 112 12.13 14.63 11.61
CA LEU A 112 12.44 14.40 13.02
C LEU A 112 13.51 15.36 13.54
N LYS A 113 13.45 16.64 13.14
CA LYS A 113 14.37 17.70 13.60
C LYS A 113 14.50 17.66 15.14
N ASN A 114 15.71 17.60 15.66
CA ASN A 114 16.08 17.54 17.09
C ASN A 114 15.89 16.18 17.79
N THR A 115 15.73 15.08 17.06
CA THR A 115 15.73 13.74 17.64
C THR A 115 16.99 13.01 17.18
N ASP A 116 17.67 12.36 18.11
CA ASP A 116 18.82 11.48 17.78
C ASP A 116 18.28 10.23 17.11
N VAL A 117 18.35 10.20 15.78
CA VAL A 117 17.79 9.13 14.94
C VAL A 117 18.95 8.25 14.47
N PRO A 118 18.86 6.92 14.66
CA PRO A 118 19.88 6.01 14.11
C PRO A 118 20.06 6.22 12.61
N ASP A 119 21.31 6.16 12.12
CA ASP A 119 21.65 6.41 10.71
C ASP A 119 20.84 5.57 9.74
N GLU A 120 20.48 4.34 10.12
CA GLU A 120 19.66 3.42 9.32
C GLU A 120 18.25 3.99 9.08
N ILE A 121 17.64 4.63 10.07
CA ILE A 121 16.32 5.27 9.97
C ILE A 121 16.46 6.64 9.31
N ALA A 122 17.54 7.36 9.57
CA ALA A 122 17.81 8.66 8.94
C ALA A 122 17.92 8.57 7.41
N ALA A 123 18.37 7.42 6.88
CA ALA A 123 18.46 7.15 5.45
C ALA A 123 17.14 6.75 4.77
N VAL A 124 16.08 6.48 5.56
CA VAL A 124 14.77 6.09 5.02
C VAL A 124 14.13 7.27 4.32
N THR A 125 13.59 7.05 3.12
CA THR A 125 12.79 8.05 2.42
C THR A 125 11.30 7.75 2.56
N LEU A 126 10.53 8.80 2.78
CA LEU A 126 9.08 8.77 2.93
C LEU A 126 8.44 9.70 1.91
N GLN A 127 7.53 9.15 1.11
CA GLN A 127 6.58 9.91 0.29
C GLN A 127 5.18 9.69 0.83
N GLY A 128 4.34 10.71 0.79
CA GLY A 128 2.97 10.62 1.27
C GLY A 128 2.03 11.51 0.48
N GLN A 129 0.77 11.08 0.38
CA GLN A 129 -0.29 11.83 -0.26
C GLN A 129 -1.61 11.60 0.45
N LEU A 130 -2.35 12.67 0.71
CA LEU A 130 -3.75 12.63 1.08
C LEU A 130 -4.60 12.95 -0.15
N ILE A 131 -5.59 12.13 -0.39
CA ILE A 131 -6.54 12.29 -1.49
C ILE A 131 -7.92 12.41 -0.87
N ASP A 132 -8.67 13.44 -1.22
CA ASP A 132 -10.07 13.54 -0.86
C ASP A 132 -10.86 12.42 -1.55
N ALA A 133 -11.38 11.48 -0.77
CA ALA A 133 -12.14 10.36 -1.30
C ALA A 133 -13.52 10.78 -1.81
N GLN A 134 -14.04 11.95 -1.38
CA GLN A 134 -15.29 12.52 -1.89
C GLN A 134 -15.09 13.40 -3.12
N SER A 135 -13.85 13.52 -3.64
CA SER A 135 -13.60 14.02 -5.00
C SER A 135 -14.08 13.05 -6.08
N GLN A 136 -14.42 11.81 -5.70
CA GLN A 136 -14.84 10.71 -6.54
C GLN A 136 -16.30 10.33 -6.23
N PHE A 137 -16.98 9.72 -7.20
CA PHE A 137 -18.31 9.16 -6.98
C PHE A 137 -18.21 7.94 -6.04
N ASN A 138 -19.02 7.97 -4.99
CA ASN A 138 -19.07 6.86 -4.04
C ASN A 138 -20.04 5.78 -4.52
N LEU A 139 -19.53 4.61 -4.88
CA LEU A 139 -20.35 3.48 -5.32
C LEU A 139 -21.36 3.02 -4.25
N ALA A 140 -21.11 3.29 -2.96
CA ALA A 140 -22.09 3.00 -1.92
C ALA A 140 -23.38 3.80 -2.08
N ASN A 141 -23.37 4.92 -2.82
CA ASN A 141 -24.55 5.71 -3.14
C ASN A 141 -25.56 4.97 -4.03
N LEU A 142 -25.19 3.84 -4.63
CA LEU A 142 -26.09 3.00 -5.43
C LEU A 142 -27.16 2.28 -4.58
N TRP A 143 -26.96 2.19 -3.25
CA TRP A 143 -27.83 1.40 -2.36
C TRP A 143 -28.23 2.16 -1.11
N ASP A 144 -29.47 1.95 -0.71
CA ASP A 144 -29.89 2.21 0.67
C ASP A 144 -29.61 0.94 1.51
N LYS A 145 -28.57 1.00 2.35
CA LYS A 145 -28.18 -0.12 3.19
C LYS A 145 -29.22 -0.45 4.27
N SER A 146 -29.98 0.55 4.71
CA SER A 146 -30.99 0.38 5.77
C SER A 146 -32.17 -0.45 5.27
N PHE A 147 -32.57 -0.23 4.02
CA PHE A 147 -33.69 -0.92 3.38
C PHE A 147 -33.25 -2.05 2.45
N LYS A 148 -31.94 -2.24 2.22
CA LYS A 148 -31.39 -3.21 1.25
C LYS A 148 -32.03 -3.05 -0.14
N THR A 149 -32.21 -1.82 -0.57
CA THR A 149 -32.82 -1.45 -1.83
C THR A 149 -31.87 -0.63 -2.68
N ILE A 150 -32.13 -0.60 -3.98
CA ILE A 150 -31.42 0.29 -4.91
C ILE A 150 -31.83 1.73 -4.60
N ASN A 151 -30.85 2.63 -4.63
CA ASN A 151 -31.04 4.07 -4.51
C ASN A 151 -31.10 4.70 -5.92
N PRO A 152 -32.29 5.07 -6.45
CA PRO A 152 -32.42 5.55 -7.82
C PRO A 152 -31.61 6.83 -8.12
N PRO A 153 -31.52 7.84 -7.22
CA PRO A 153 -30.68 9.01 -7.44
C PRO A 153 -29.20 8.64 -7.66
N GLY A 154 -28.65 7.74 -6.84
CA GLY A 154 -27.25 7.29 -6.99
C GLY A 154 -27.02 6.53 -8.30
N VAL A 155 -27.98 5.70 -8.74
CA VAL A 155 -27.90 5.01 -10.04
C VAL A 155 -27.90 6.01 -11.19
N GLN A 156 -28.73 7.05 -11.13
CA GLN A 156 -28.75 8.11 -12.15
C GLN A 156 -27.43 8.89 -12.16
N GLU A 157 -26.89 9.22 -11.00
CA GLU A 157 -25.61 9.91 -10.87
C GLU A 157 -24.48 9.07 -11.46
N TYR A 158 -24.40 7.78 -11.11
CA TYR A 158 -23.39 6.87 -11.68
C TYR A 158 -23.59 6.69 -13.19
N GLY A 159 -24.82 6.60 -13.68
CA GLY A 159 -25.11 6.55 -15.11
C GLY A 159 -24.59 7.79 -15.87
N ARG A 160 -24.71 8.98 -15.29
CA ARG A 160 -24.14 10.21 -15.87
C ARG A 160 -22.59 10.19 -15.86
N LEU A 161 -21.98 9.62 -14.80
CA LEU A 161 -20.52 9.46 -14.78
C LEU A 161 -20.05 8.52 -15.88
N LEU A 162 -20.70 7.38 -16.04
CA LEU A 162 -20.35 6.42 -17.08
C LEU A 162 -20.49 7.04 -18.49
N ASP A 163 -21.58 7.79 -18.73
CA ASP A 163 -21.80 8.53 -19.98
C ASP A 163 -20.69 9.58 -20.23
N ALA A 164 -20.30 10.32 -19.19
CA ALA A 164 -19.18 11.28 -19.26
C ALA A 164 -17.84 10.62 -19.60
N LEU A 165 -17.67 9.35 -19.21
CA LEU A 165 -16.50 8.53 -19.52
C LEU A 165 -16.60 7.77 -20.87
N GLY A 166 -17.73 7.90 -21.59
CA GLY A 166 -17.98 7.18 -22.84
C GLY A 166 -18.33 5.70 -22.65
N LEU A 167 -18.77 5.30 -21.46
CA LEU A 167 -19.22 3.96 -21.12
C LEU A 167 -20.74 3.86 -21.17
N ASP A 168 -21.25 2.62 -21.26
CA ASP A 168 -22.70 2.37 -21.27
C ASP A 168 -23.31 2.77 -19.89
N LYS A 169 -24.18 3.76 -19.89
CA LYS A 169 -24.92 4.20 -18.69
C LYS A 169 -25.76 3.12 -18.02
N ASN A 170 -26.19 2.09 -18.79
CA ASN A 170 -26.96 0.97 -18.24
C ASN A 170 -26.12 0.12 -17.27
N LEU A 171 -24.79 0.21 -17.35
CA LEU A 171 -23.89 -0.43 -16.41
C LEU A 171 -24.18 0.00 -14.94
N ALA A 172 -24.66 1.24 -14.72
CA ALA A 172 -25.03 1.70 -13.38
C ALA A 172 -26.15 0.85 -12.77
N GLN A 173 -27.21 0.58 -13.54
CA GLN A 173 -28.32 -0.25 -13.08
C GLN A 173 -27.87 -1.72 -12.90
N GLN A 174 -27.06 -2.24 -13.80
CA GLN A 174 -26.50 -3.59 -13.71
C GLN A 174 -25.60 -3.74 -12.46
N THR A 175 -24.80 -2.73 -12.14
CA THR A 175 -23.97 -2.70 -10.93
C THR A 175 -24.85 -2.74 -9.68
N ALA A 176 -25.87 -1.86 -9.62
CA ALA A 176 -26.75 -1.78 -8.47
C ALA A 176 -27.48 -3.11 -8.23
N GLN A 177 -27.99 -3.75 -9.28
CA GLN A 177 -28.67 -5.04 -9.20
C GLN A 177 -27.70 -6.19 -8.86
N GLY A 178 -26.56 -6.24 -9.54
CA GLY A 178 -25.58 -7.30 -9.36
C GLY A 178 -25.01 -7.37 -7.94
N VAL A 179 -24.71 -6.23 -7.32
CA VAL A 179 -24.22 -6.19 -5.94
C VAL A 179 -25.29 -6.63 -4.93
N LEU A 180 -26.56 -6.29 -5.15
CA LEU A 180 -27.63 -6.80 -4.28
C LEU A 180 -27.81 -8.31 -4.36
N GLN A 181 -27.45 -8.93 -5.49
CA GLN A 181 -27.49 -10.39 -5.68
C GLN A 181 -26.26 -11.10 -5.11
N LEU A 182 -25.16 -10.37 -4.85
CA LEU A 182 -23.99 -10.94 -4.22
C LEU A 182 -24.22 -11.04 -2.70
N ASP A 183 -23.99 -12.23 -2.13
CA ASP A 183 -24.05 -12.45 -0.67
C ASP A 183 -22.95 -11.71 0.09
N MET A 184 -22.02 -11.06 -0.61
CA MET A 184 -20.87 -10.36 -0.02
C MET A 184 -20.84 -8.91 -0.46
N PRO A 185 -20.69 -7.96 0.48
CA PRO A 185 -20.48 -6.57 0.14
C PRO A 185 -19.15 -6.39 -0.62
N ILE A 186 -19.14 -5.45 -1.56
CA ILE A 186 -17.93 -5.03 -2.27
C ILE A 186 -17.17 -4.07 -1.34
N TYR A 187 -15.93 -4.43 -0.97
CA TYR A 187 -15.07 -3.63 -0.10
C TYR A 187 -14.00 -2.86 -0.87
N ASP A 188 -13.75 -3.26 -2.12
CA ASP A 188 -12.79 -2.62 -3.02
C ASP A 188 -13.27 -2.69 -4.46
N LEU A 189 -12.64 -1.92 -5.33
CA LEU A 189 -13.03 -1.83 -6.73
C LEU A 189 -12.83 -3.14 -7.50
N GLU A 190 -11.86 -3.96 -7.10
CA GLU A 190 -11.61 -5.28 -7.67
C GLU A 190 -12.81 -6.22 -7.46
N GLY A 191 -13.59 -5.99 -6.42
CA GLY A 191 -14.84 -6.71 -6.19
C GLY A 191 -15.85 -6.57 -7.32
N LEU A 192 -15.81 -5.48 -8.11
CA LEU A 192 -16.66 -5.29 -9.29
C LEU A 192 -16.38 -6.32 -10.38
N LEU A 193 -15.18 -6.88 -10.45
CA LEU A 193 -14.84 -7.93 -11.42
C LEU A 193 -15.61 -9.25 -11.18
N LYS A 194 -16.30 -9.39 -10.07
CA LYS A 194 -17.23 -10.50 -9.82
C LYS A 194 -18.54 -10.34 -10.60
N LEU A 195 -18.82 -9.14 -11.09
CA LEU A 195 -19.98 -8.84 -11.92
C LEU A 195 -19.65 -9.12 -13.39
N PRO A 196 -20.48 -9.89 -14.13
CA PRO A 196 -20.21 -10.23 -15.54
C PRO A 196 -20.11 -9.01 -16.48
N SER A 197 -20.69 -7.89 -16.06
CA SER A 197 -20.69 -6.63 -16.81
C SER A 197 -19.38 -5.83 -16.69
N TYR A 198 -18.44 -6.25 -15.83
CA TYR A 198 -17.15 -5.58 -15.65
C TYR A 198 -16.00 -6.37 -16.27
N SER A 199 -15.14 -5.64 -16.97
CA SER A 199 -13.83 -6.12 -17.40
C SER A 199 -12.71 -5.34 -16.73
N PRO A 200 -11.46 -5.85 -16.71
CA PRO A 200 -10.32 -5.09 -16.21
C PRO A 200 -10.16 -3.72 -16.89
N ALA A 201 -10.46 -3.63 -18.20
CA ALA A 201 -10.39 -2.38 -18.95
C ALA A 201 -11.40 -1.35 -18.44
N ILE A 202 -12.66 -1.74 -18.22
CA ILE A 202 -13.69 -0.87 -17.64
C ILE A 202 -13.27 -0.44 -16.23
N LEU A 203 -12.77 -1.37 -15.41
CA LEU A 203 -12.33 -1.07 -14.04
C LEU A 203 -11.21 -0.02 -14.02
N GLU A 204 -10.20 -0.16 -14.87
CA GLU A 204 -9.11 0.82 -14.95
C GLU A 204 -9.61 2.20 -15.45
N GLN A 205 -10.59 2.23 -16.35
CA GLN A 205 -11.15 3.48 -16.86
C GLN A 205 -11.95 4.23 -15.80
N ILE A 206 -12.70 3.53 -14.93
CA ILE A 206 -13.49 4.17 -13.87
C ILE A 206 -12.68 4.45 -12.60
N ARG A 207 -11.59 3.73 -12.35
CA ARG A 207 -10.77 3.79 -11.11
C ARG A 207 -10.43 5.20 -10.63
N PRO A 208 -10.08 6.18 -11.49
CA PRO A 208 -9.80 7.54 -11.06
C PRO A 208 -11.03 8.31 -10.55
N PHE A 209 -12.23 7.85 -10.87
CA PHE A 209 -13.48 8.62 -10.70
C PHE A 209 -14.43 8.02 -9.68
N VAL A 210 -14.14 6.82 -9.16
CA VAL A 210 -15.02 6.11 -8.23
C VAL A 210 -14.28 5.66 -6.98
N THR A 211 -15.02 5.62 -5.88
CA THR A 211 -14.56 5.13 -4.58
C THR A 211 -15.62 4.26 -3.93
N ILE A 212 -15.26 3.55 -2.86
CA ILE A 212 -16.21 2.81 -2.02
C ILE A 212 -16.02 3.28 -0.58
N LEU A 213 -17.02 3.99 -0.07
CA LEU A 213 -17.04 4.52 1.29
C LEU A 213 -18.06 3.76 2.16
N PRO A 214 -17.90 3.77 3.50
CA PRO A 214 -18.75 2.98 4.39
C PRO A 214 -20.20 3.48 4.49
N VAL A 215 -20.45 4.74 4.14
CA VAL A 215 -21.73 5.43 4.20
C VAL A 215 -22.01 6.17 2.89
N LEU A 216 -23.26 6.61 2.71
CA LEU A 216 -23.61 7.52 1.62
C LEU A 216 -22.90 8.86 1.81
N THR A 217 -22.39 9.44 0.74
CA THR A 217 -21.64 10.72 0.78
C THR A 217 -22.00 11.59 -0.40
N THR A 218 -21.85 12.88 -0.22
CA THR A 218 -21.88 13.90 -1.27
C THR A 218 -20.54 13.93 -2.01
N VAL A 219 -20.53 14.53 -3.19
CA VAL A 219 -19.30 14.88 -3.92
C VAL A 219 -18.81 16.25 -3.46
N ASN A 220 -17.53 16.38 -3.13
CA ASN A 220 -16.92 17.67 -2.84
C ASN A 220 -16.60 18.40 -4.16
N VAL A 221 -17.33 19.49 -4.41
CA VAL A 221 -17.18 20.25 -5.66
C VAL A 221 -15.85 20.99 -5.76
N ASN A 222 -15.19 21.25 -4.64
CA ASN A 222 -13.89 21.91 -4.62
C ASN A 222 -12.72 20.99 -5.03
N THR A 223 -12.94 19.67 -5.00
CA THR A 223 -11.88 18.68 -5.27
C THR A 223 -12.19 17.76 -6.46
N ALA A 224 -13.47 17.56 -6.79
CA ALA A 224 -13.93 16.63 -7.81
C ALA A 224 -13.43 16.97 -9.23
N SER A 225 -13.20 15.96 -10.09
CA SER A 225 -12.87 16.16 -11.50
C SER A 225 -14.06 16.69 -12.30
N ALA A 226 -13.82 17.15 -13.54
CA ALA A 226 -14.88 17.62 -14.42
C ALA A 226 -15.92 16.52 -14.70
N GLU A 227 -15.49 15.27 -14.87
CA GLU A 227 -16.35 14.11 -15.11
C GLU A 227 -17.25 13.81 -13.92
N VAL A 228 -16.70 13.88 -12.71
CA VAL A 228 -17.46 13.66 -11.47
C VAL A 228 -18.43 14.82 -11.23
N LEU A 229 -18.05 16.06 -11.54
CA LEU A 229 -18.97 17.21 -11.49
C LEU A 229 -20.14 17.06 -12.48
N MET A 230 -19.88 16.59 -13.71
CA MET A 230 -20.94 16.29 -14.69
C MET A 230 -21.91 15.20 -14.20
N ALA A 231 -21.42 14.28 -13.39
CA ALA A 231 -22.26 13.26 -12.76
C ALA A 231 -23.11 13.84 -11.63
N ALA A 232 -22.51 14.59 -10.73
CA ALA A 232 -23.16 15.14 -9.54
C ALA A 232 -24.12 16.31 -9.84
N ILE A 233 -23.87 17.07 -10.93
CA ILE A 233 -24.66 18.23 -11.33
C ILE A 233 -25.37 17.93 -12.66
N PRO A 234 -26.64 17.51 -12.64
CA PRO A 234 -27.40 17.20 -13.87
C PRO A 234 -27.45 18.38 -14.83
N GLY A 235 -27.17 18.13 -16.11
CA GLY A 235 -27.18 19.16 -17.15
C GLY A 235 -25.86 19.95 -17.30
N LEU A 236 -24.88 19.73 -16.44
CA LEU A 236 -23.57 20.40 -16.57
C LEU A 236 -22.82 19.86 -17.80
N SER A 237 -22.55 20.73 -18.77
CA SER A 237 -21.79 20.37 -19.96
C SER A 237 -20.30 20.18 -19.65
N ARG A 238 -19.57 19.43 -20.48
CA ARG A 238 -18.12 19.21 -20.32
C ARG A 238 -17.34 20.54 -20.32
N SER A 239 -17.71 21.49 -21.19
CA SER A 239 -17.07 22.81 -21.23
C SER A 239 -17.31 23.61 -19.95
N ALA A 240 -18.56 23.60 -19.44
CA ALA A 240 -18.91 24.28 -18.19
C ALA A 240 -18.23 23.61 -16.98
N ALA A 241 -18.14 22.29 -16.94
CA ALA A 241 -17.40 21.57 -15.89
C ALA A 241 -15.90 21.93 -15.89
N GLY A 242 -15.27 21.99 -17.06
CA GLY A 242 -13.89 22.43 -17.19
C GLY A 242 -13.68 23.88 -16.71
N ALA A 243 -14.55 24.82 -17.09
CA ALA A 243 -14.51 26.20 -16.62
C ALA A 243 -14.75 26.29 -15.11
N PHE A 244 -15.65 25.48 -14.56
CA PHE A 244 -15.90 25.38 -13.11
C PHE A 244 -14.63 24.96 -12.35
N VAL A 245 -13.94 23.92 -12.82
CA VAL A 245 -12.68 23.45 -12.22
C VAL A 245 -11.61 24.55 -12.22
N GLN A 246 -11.49 25.30 -13.30
CA GLN A 246 -10.53 26.42 -13.36
C GLN A 246 -10.90 27.55 -12.39
N GLN A 247 -12.19 27.91 -12.31
CA GLN A 247 -12.64 28.99 -11.45
C GLN A 247 -12.48 28.67 -9.97
N ARG A 248 -12.85 27.45 -9.53
CA ARG A 248 -12.69 27.03 -8.13
C ARG A 248 -11.23 26.90 -7.71
N ALA A 249 -10.31 26.60 -8.65
CA ALA A 249 -8.87 26.56 -8.34
C ALA A 249 -8.34 27.94 -7.92
N ALA A 250 -8.89 29.01 -8.51
CA ALA A 250 -8.55 30.39 -8.13
C ALA A 250 -9.32 30.89 -6.89
N THR A 251 -10.58 30.44 -6.76
CA THR A 251 -11.47 30.86 -5.68
C THR A 251 -12.33 29.68 -5.25
N PRO A 252 -11.94 28.93 -4.21
CA PRO A 252 -12.73 27.82 -3.70
C PRO A 252 -14.10 28.29 -3.22
N LEU A 253 -15.10 27.45 -3.43
CA LEU A 253 -16.48 27.70 -3.01
C LEU A 253 -16.62 27.46 -1.50
N LYS A 254 -17.34 28.34 -0.81
CA LYS A 254 -17.51 28.31 0.64
C LYS A 254 -18.81 27.61 1.08
N SER A 255 -19.76 27.48 0.17
CA SER A 255 -21.05 26.83 0.42
C SER A 255 -21.63 26.23 -0.86
N ALA A 256 -22.58 25.30 -0.70
CA ALA A 256 -23.31 24.73 -1.83
C ALA A 256 -24.12 25.81 -2.60
N ASP A 257 -24.58 26.88 -1.93
CA ASP A 257 -25.35 27.96 -2.58
C ASP A 257 -24.47 28.75 -3.58
N GLU A 258 -23.17 28.83 -3.35
CA GLU A 258 -22.23 29.49 -4.26
C GLU A 258 -22.08 28.74 -5.59
N ILE A 259 -22.43 27.44 -5.64
CA ILE A 259 -22.40 26.64 -6.86
C ILE A 259 -23.35 27.26 -7.89
N THR A 260 -24.59 27.51 -7.49
CA THR A 260 -25.61 28.13 -8.35
C THR A 260 -25.19 29.53 -8.81
N THR A 261 -24.62 30.31 -7.89
CA THR A 261 -24.09 31.65 -8.19
C THR A 261 -22.97 31.59 -9.23
N LEU A 262 -22.05 30.65 -9.09
CA LEU A 262 -20.95 30.45 -10.02
C LEU A 262 -21.47 30.01 -11.40
N LEU A 263 -22.38 29.04 -11.46
CA LEU A 263 -22.97 28.55 -12.70
C LEU A 263 -23.74 29.66 -13.45
N ASN A 264 -24.48 30.51 -12.71
CA ASN A 264 -25.13 31.70 -13.27
C ASN A 264 -24.14 32.69 -13.86
N LYS A 265 -23.05 33.00 -13.12
CA LYS A 265 -22.00 33.90 -13.58
C LYS A 265 -21.30 33.39 -14.86
N MET A 266 -21.18 32.07 -14.98
CA MET A 266 -20.59 31.43 -16.16
C MET A 266 -21.58 31.31 -17.34
N GLY A 267 -22.83 31.71 -17.19
CA GLY A 267 -23.89 31.51 -18.20
C GLY A 267 -24.25 30.05 -18.44
N ALA A 268 -23.91 29.17 -17.49
CA ALA A 268 -24.07 27.73 -17.60
C ALA A 268 -25.27 27.17 -16.81
N SER A 269 -26.17 28.05 -16.31
CA SER A 269 -27.28 27.65 -15.43
C SER A 269 -28.49 27.12 -16.16
N GLN A 270 -28.58 27.29 -17.49
CA GLN A 270 -29.74 26.82 -18.24
C GLN A 270 -29.84 25.29 -18.25
N GLY A 271 -30.97 24.75 -17.77
CA GLY A 271 -31.20 23.31 -17.70
C GLY A 271 -30.47 22.57 -16.57
N ILE A 272 -29.79 23.30 -15.68
CA ILE A 272 -29.13 22.74 -14.51
C ILE A 272 -30.11 22.76 -13.32
N THR A 273 -30.30 21.60 -12.71
CA THR A 273 -31.00 21.46 -11.43
C THR A 273 -29.97 20.97 -10.41
N LEU A 274 -29.59 21.86 -9.49
CA LEU A 274 -28.69 21.48 -8.41
C LEU A 274 -29.49 20.72 -7.33
N ASP A 275 -29.04 19.49 -7.06
CA ASP A 275 -29.53 18.73 -5.91
C ASP A 275 -28.44 18.87 -4.80
N ALA A 276 -28.76 19.67 -3.78
CA ALA A 276 -27.88 19.90 -2.66
C ALA A 276 -27.55 18.62 -1.84
N SER A 277 -28.31 17.54 -2.04
CA SER A 277 -28.02 16.27 -1.40
C SER A 277 -26.89 15.49 -2.08
N LEU A 278 -26.49 15.86 -3.29
CA LEU A 278 -25.42 15.20 -4.06
C LEU A 278 -24.08 15.89 -3.95
N VAL A 279 -24.02 17.14 -3.51
CA VAL A 279 -22.82 17.97 -3.52
C VAL A 279 -22.59 18.67 -2.19
N ASP A 280 -21.34 18.87 -1.82
CA ASP A 280 -20.90 19.69 -0.67
C ASP A 280 -19.57 20.37 -1.02
N VAL A 281 -19.08 21.23 -0.17
CA VAL A 281 -17.76 21.88 -0.20
C VAL A 281 -16.82 21.27 0.86
N ARG A 282 -17.27 20.25 1.57
CA ARG A 282 -16.55 19.58 2.66
C ARG A 282 -16.48 18.09 2.42
N SER A 283 -15.46 17.48 3.00
CA SER A 283 -15.23 16.05 2.94
C SER A 283 -15.12 15.43 4.34
N GLN A 284 -15.52 14.18 4.45
CA GLN A 284 -15.43 13.38 5.67
C GLN A 284 -14.43 12.23 5.52
N PHE A 285 -14.03 11.89 4.29
CA PHE A 285 -13.20 10.72 4.02
C PHE A 285 -11.99 11.08 3.16
N TRP A 286 -10.82 10.65 3.60
CA TRP A 286 -9.54 10.81 2.90
C TRP A 286 -8.84 9.48 2.72
N LEU A 287 -8.26 9.28 1.56
CA LEU A 287 -7.37 8.18 1.28
C LEU A 287 -5.92 8.66 1.49
N ALA A 288 -5.29 8.20 2.58
CA ALA A 288 -3.87 8.40 2.79
C ALA A 288 -3.09 7.31 2.06
N ARG A 289 -2.10 7.69 1.27
CA ARG A 289 -1.14 6.79 0.63
C ARG A 289 0.25 7.15 1.07
N SER A 290 1.08 6.16 1.35
CA SER A 290 2.50 6.37 1.63
C SER A 290 3.38 5.31 1.00
N GLU A 291 4.57 5.73 0.61
CA GLU A 291 5.65 4.88 0.11
C GLU A 291 6.87 5.12 0.97
N ILE A 292 7.43 4.05 1.51
CA ILE A 292 8.61 4.08 2.36
C ILE A 292 9.68 3.24 1.70
N ARG A 293 10.83 3.84 1.41
CA ARG A 293 12.00 3.15 0.89
C ARG A 293 13.02 3.01 1.99
N MET A 294 13.31 1.75 2.34
CA MET A 294 14.27 1.39 3.36
C MET A 294 15.16 0.26 2.85
N GLY A 295 16.46 0.51 2.78
CA GLY A 295 17.42 -0.42 2.19
C GLY A 295 17.02 -0.76 0.73
N ARG A 296 16.72 -2.04 0.48
CA ARG A 296 16.25 -2.54 -0.84
C ARG A 296 14.74 -2.74 -0.90
N GLY A 297 14.02 -2.42 0.17
CA GLY A 297 12.58 -2.61 0.27
C GLY A 297 11.80 -1.34 -0.07
N LEU A 298 10.73 -1.49 -0.87
CA LEU A 298 9.68 -0.50 -1.06
C LEU A 298 8.44 -1.00 -0.31
N PHE A 299 8.02 -0.24 0.68
CA PHE A 299 6.84 -0.54 1.48
C PHE A 299 5.76 0.48 1.17
N VAL A 300 4.61 0.00 0.70
CA VAL A 300 3.47 0.83 0.35
C VAL A 300 2.37 0.66 1.39
N SER A 301 1.68 1.74 1.72
CA SER A 301 0.47 1.65 2.53
C SER A 301 -0.62 2.56 1.98
N SER A 302 -1.86 2.16 2.25
CA SER A 302 -3.05 2.96 1.99
C SER A 302 -3.98 2.83 3.19
N ALA A 303 -4.58 3.94 3.60
CA ALA A 303 -5.55 3.95 4.68
C ALA A 303 -6.71 4.88 4.34
N LEU A 304 -7.93 4.45 4.62
CA LEU A 304 -9.10 5.32 4.58
C LEU A 304 -9.28 5.94 5.97
N ILE A 305 -9.23 7.26 6.02
CA ILE A 305 -9.39 8.05 7.23
C ILE A 305 -10.74 8.77 7.15
N GLN A 306 -11.55 8.60 8.18
CA GLN A 306 -12.74 9.41 8.42
C GLN A 306 -12.38 10.58 9.33
N ARG A 307 -12.83 11.79 8.98
CA ARG A 307 -12.80 12.98 9.83
C ARG A 307 -14.24 13.37 10.18
N SER A 308 -14.49 13.66 11.44
CA SER A 308 -15.79 14.09 11.94
C SER A 308 -15.70 15.50 12.51
N GLN A 309 -16.74 16.30 12.30
CA GLN A 309 -16.83 17.63 12.90
C GLN A 309 -17.00 17.58 14.42
N ASN A 310 -17.62 16.53 14.93
CA ASN A 310 -17.78 16.28 16.36
C ASN A 310 -16.84 15.16 16.81
N PRO A 311 -16.42 15.15 18.07
CA PRO A 311 -15.63 14.05 18.60
C PRO A 311 -16.37 12.72 18.40
N LEU A 312 -15.63 11.74 17.88
CA LEU A 312 -16.08 10.35 17.78
C LEU A 312 -16.19 9.74 19.19
N PRO A 313 -16.83 8.58 19.37
CA PRO A 313 -16.90 7.90 20.69
C PRO A 313 -15.54 7.65 21.34
N SER A 314 -14.46 7.59 20.53
CA SER A 314 -13.06 7.50 21.00
C SER A 314 -12.49 8.81 21.57
N GLY A 315 -13.23 9.92 21.50
CA GLY A 315 -12.77 11.27 21.85
C GLY A 315 -11.91 11.93 20.75
N ASN A 316 -11.63 11.24 19.67
CA ASN A 316 -10.84 11.76 18.54
C ASN A 316 -11.74 12.34 17.45
N PHE A 317 -11.20 13.27 16.64
CA PHE A 317 -11.90 13.82 15.47
C PHE A 317 -11.64 13.00 14.20
N THR A 318 -10.70 12.05 14.22
CA THR A 318 -10.37 11.20 13.09
C THR A 318 -10.34 9.73 13.49
N GLN A 319 -10.76 8.86 12.56
CA GLN A 319 -10.73 7.41 12.70
C GLN A 319 -10.18 6.77 11.42
N VAL A 320 -9.33 5.76 11.58
CA VAL A 320 -8.93 4.88 10.47
C VAL A 320 -10.00 3.83 10.28
N ILE A 321 -10.65 3.83 9.12
CA ILE A 321 -11.70 2.86 8.77
C ILE A 321 -11.07 1.53 8.37
N TRP A 322 -10.05 1.60 7.52
CA TRP A 322 -9.22 0.46 7.14
C TRP A 322 -7.82 0.93 6.74
N SER A 323 -6.87 0.01 6.85
CA SER A 323 -5.52 0.20 6.33
C SER A 323 -5.05 -1.07 5.62
N LYS A 324 -4.36 -0.89 4.50
CA LYS A 324 -3.71 -1.95 3.71
C LYS A 324 -2.24 -1.64 3.62
N THR A 325 -1.40 -2.64 3.84
CA THR A 325 0.06 -2.52 3.73
C THR A 325 0.58 -3.58 2.77
N GLY A 326 1.59 -3.25 2.01
CA GLY A 326 2.24 -4.15 1.08
C GLY A 326 3.74 -3.91 1.01
N LYS A 327 4.50 -4.92 0.60
CA LYS A 327 5.91 -4.82 0.26
C LYS A 327 6.07 -5.10 -1.22
N VAL A 328 6.72 -4.20 -1.93
CA VAL A 328 7.16 -4.39 -3.31
C VAL A 328 8.67 -4.58 -3.26
N LEU A 329 9.17 -5.65 -3.86
CA LEU A 329 10.62 -5.81 -4.03
C LEU A 329 11.04 -4.81 -5.11
N ALA A 330 11.94 -3.91 -4.79
CA ALA A 330 12.61 -3.09 -5.80
C ALA A 330 13.55 -4.02 -6.59
N ASP A 331 13.40 -4.06 -7.89
CA ASP A 331 14.26 -4.80 -8.83
C ASP A 331 15.69 -4.27 -8.80
#